data_79fb8a86b021992de38699dc5c2a402a
#
_entry.id   79fb8a86b021992de38699dc5c2a402a
#
_cell.length_a   1.000
_cell.length_b   1.000
_cell.length_c   1.000
_cell.angle_alpha   90.00
_cell.angle_beta   90.00
_cell.angle_gamma   90.00
#
_symmetry.space_group_name_H-M   'P 1'
#
loop_
_entity.id
_entity.type
_entity.pdbx_description
1 polymer ?
#
loop_
_entity_poly.entity_id
_entity_poly.type
_entity_poly.pdbx_seq_one_letter_code
_entity_poly.pdbx_strand_id
1 'polypeptide(L)' 'MASIKGIVIPAAWDQNGKIITLAIATDDEQEYLIETRQIFTKLKSLLREEVVVTGTIRQTEKNKIIEVKSYSRRQ' A
#
# COMPACT_ATOMS: atom_id res chain seq x y z
N MET A 1 -1.38 -11.49 11.92
CA MET A 1 -0.94 -10.52 10.90
C MET A 1 -0.77 -11.18 9.56
N ALA A 2 -0.98 -10.43 8.51
CA ALA A 2 -0.83 -10.93 7.16
C ALA A 2 0.38 -10.28 6.49
N SER A 3 1.00 -11.01 5.56
CA SER A 3 2.08 -10.49 4.73
C SER A 3 1.61 -10.46 3.29
N ILE A 4 1.84 -9.33 2.61
CA ILE A 4 1.42 -9.12 1.24
C ILE A 4 2.62 -8.69 0.42
N LYS A 5 2.83 -9.35 -0.71
CA LYS A 5 3.87 -8.97 -1.66
C LYS A 5 3.23 -8.32 -2.87
N GLY A 6 3.73 -7.17 -3.26
CA GLY A 6 3.20 -6.48 -4.43
C GLY A 6 3.97 -5.22 -4.76
N ILE A 7 3.40 -4.45 -5.68
CA ILE A 7 3.99 -3.22 -6.20
C ILE A 7 3.30 -2.04 -5.53
N VAL A 8 4.08 -1.06 -5.09
CA VAL A 8 3.52 0.18 -4.54
C VAL A 8 3.00 1.03 -5.69
N ILE A 9 1.72 1.37 -5.64
CA ILE A 9 1.08 2.20 -6.67
C ILE A 9 0.34 3.36 -6.01
N PRO A 10 0.17 4.48 -6.74
CA PRO A 10 -0.69 5.54 -6.24
C PRO A 10 -2.15 5.13 -6.38
N ALA A 11 -2.97 5.46 -5.38
CA ALA A 11 -4.37 5.09 -5.35
C ALA A 11 -5.31 6.28 -5.41
N ALA A 12 -4.86 7.46 -4.95
CA ALA A 12 -5.68 8.67 -5.02
C ALA A 12 -4.79 9.90 -5.03
N TRP A 13 -5.31 10.98 -5.62
CA TRP A 13 -4.62 12.26 -5.75
C TRP A 13 -5.51 13.39 -5.27
N ASP A 14 -4.89 14.49 -4.83
CA ASP A 14 -5.65 15.70 -4.50
C ASP A 14 -5.89 16.54 -5.76
N GLN A 15 -6.48 17.71 -5.57
CA GLN A 15 -6.81 18.62 -6.69
C GLN A 15 -5.57 19.12 -7.43
N ASN A 16 -4.43 19.10 -6.78
CA ASN A 16 -3.17 19.56 -7.38
C ASN A 16 -2.36 18.45 -8.01
N GLY A 17 -2.92 17.24 -8.06
CA GLY A 17 -2.22 16.09 -8.62
C GLY A 17 -1.23 15.44 -7.68
N LYS A 18 -1.26 15.81 -6.41
CA LYS A 18 -0.36 15.21 -5.40
C LYS A 18 -0.95 13.91 -4.89
N ILE A 19 -0.11 12.88 -4.80
CA ILE A 19 -0.55 11.57 -4.31
C ILE A 19 -0.89 11.67 -2.83
N ILE A 20 -2.11 11.26 -2.46
CA ILE A 20 -2.57 11.28 -1.08
C ILE A 20 -2.86 9.89 -0.52
N THR A 21 -2.96 8.87 -1.36
CA THR A 21 -3.18 7.49 -0.93
C THR A 21 -2.37 6.56 -1.79
N LEU A 22 -1.77 5.57 -1.14
CA LEU A 22 -1.01 4.51 -1.80
C LEU A 22 -1.74 3.18 -1.65
N ALA A 23 -1.41 2.24 -2.52
CA ALA A 23 -1.92 0.88 -2.44
C ALA A 23 -0.81 -0.10 -2.79
N ILE A 24 -1.02 -1.35 -2.42
CA ILE A 24 -0.16 -2.46 -2.84
C ILE A 24 -0.96 -3.29 -3.84
N ALA A 25 -0.44 -3.41 -5.05
CA ALA A 25 -1.06 -4.20 -6.11
C ALA A 25 -0.37 -5.57 -6.16
N THR A 26 -1.14 -6.63 -5.93
CA THR A 26 -0.61 -8.00 -5.88
C THR A 26 -0.72 -8.68 -7.23
N ASP A 27 -0.05 -9.84 -7.36
CA ASP A 27 -0.04 -10.61 -8.61
C ASP A 27 -1.42 -11.11 -9.00
N ASP A 28 -2.29 -11.34 -8.03
CA ASP A 28 -3.65 -11.82 -8.29
C ASP A 28 -4.65 -10.68 -8.52
N GLU A 29 -4.13 -9.51 -8.86
CA GLU A 29 -4.93 -8.33 -9.22
C GLU A 29 -5.73 -7.75 -8.05
N GLN A 30 -5.29 -8.01 -6.82
CA GLN A 30 -5.87 -7.39 -5.66
C GLN A 30 -5.14 -6.09 -5.35
N GLU A 31 -5.87 -5.11 -4.80
CA GLU A 31 -5.27 -3.86 -4.35
C GLU A 31 -5.62 -3.64 -2.89
N TYR A 32 -4.60 -3.39 -2.09
CA TYR A 32 -4.76 -3.13 -0.67
C TYR A 32 -4.38 -1.69 -0.38
N LEU A 33 -5.34 -0.88 0.03
CA LEU A 33 -5.09 0.52 0.38
C LEU A 33 -4.25 0.59 1.65
N ILE A 34 -3.29 1.49 1.67
CA ILE A 34 -2.42 1.67 2.83
C ILE A 34 -3.00 2.76 3.71
N GLU A 35 -3.33 2.41 4.94
CA GLU A 35 -3.96 3.34 5.87
C GLU A 35 -2.95 4.04 6.79
N THR A 36 -1.78 3.48 6.96
CA THR A 36 -0.82 3.93 7.97
C THR A 36 -0.07 5.18 7.51
N ARG A 37 -0.40 6.33 8.10
CA ARG A 37 0.21 7.60 7.70
C ARG A 37 1.70 7.68 7.97
N GLN A 38 2.15 7.07 9.06
CA GLN A 38 3.55 7.13 9.45
C GLN A 38 4.48 6.52 8.41
N ILE A 39 3.99 5.54 7.67
CA ILE A 39 4.79 4.84 6.68
C ILE A 39 4.58 5.37 5.27
N PHE A 40 3.63 6.29 5.11
CA PHE A 40 3.26 6.81 3.80
C PHE A 40 4.46 7.40 3.06
N THR A 41 5.20 8.28 3.71
CA THR A 41 6.35 8.94 3.10
C THR A 41 7.41 7.94 2.66
N LYS A 42 7.64 6.93 3.50
CA LYS A 42 8.64 5.90 3.18
C LYS A 42 8.20 5.05 1.99
N LEU A 43 6.95 4.62 1.97
CA LEU A 43 6.43 3.82 0.87
C LEU A 43 6.28 4.63 -0.41
N LYS A 44 6.00 5.92 -0.30
CA LYS A 44 5.94 6.80 -1.47
C LYS A 44 7.27 6.83 -2.22
N SER A 45 8.38 6.75 -1.49
CA SER A 45 9.70 6.71 -2.12
C SER A 45 9.97 5.41 -2.85
N LEU A 46 9.13 4.39 -2.63
CA LEU A 46 9.25 3.09 -3.26
C LEU A 46 8.18 2.86 -4.33
N LEU A 47 7.59 3.94 -4.85
CA LEU A 47 6.59 3.82 -5.91
C LEU A 47 7.11 2.98 -7.06
N ARG A 48 6.26 2.05 -7.51
CA ARG A 48 6.52 1.10 -8.61
C ARG A 48 7.57 0.05 -8.28
N GLU A 49 8.01 -0.02 -7.04
CA GLU A 49 8.92 -1.07 -6.61
C GLU A 49 8.16 -2.18 -5.88
N GLU A 50 8.72 -3.38 -5.94
CA GLU A 50 8.12 -4.52 -5.25
C GLU A 50 8.52 -4.51 -3.79
N VAL A 51 7.53 -4.68 -2.91
CA VAL A 51 7.73 -4.69 -1.47
C VAL A 51 6.94 -5.84 -0.86
N VAL A 52 7.34 -6.21 0.36
CA VAL A 52 6.56 -7.09 1.21
C VAL A 52 6.12 -6.26 2.41
N VAL A 53 4.82 -6.14 2.62
CA VAL A 53 4.29 -5.42 3.77
C VAL A 53 3.61 -6.42 4.70
N THR A 54 3.74 -6.19 5.99
CA THR A 54 3.13 -7.02 7.02
C THR A 54 2.25 -6.15 7.90
N GLY A 55 1.06 -6.61 8.16
CA GLY A 55 0.14 -5.85 8.99
C GLY A 55 -1.22 -6.50 9.12
N THR A 56 -2.20 -5.71 9.51
CA THR A 56 -3.57 -6.15 9.70
C THR A 56 -4.42 -5.74 8.51
N ILE A 57 -5.14 -6.69 7.95
CA ILE A 57 -6.02 -6.44 6.81
C ILE A 57 -7.44 -6.24 7.31
N ARG A 58 -8.09 -5.19 6.83
CA ARG A 58 -9.52 -4.96 7.00
C ARG A 58 -10.18 -4.95 5.64
N GLN A 59 -11.41 -5.41 5.59
CA GLN A 59 -12.19 -5.36 4.37
C GLN A 59 -13.46 -4.57 4.62
N THR A 60 -13.68 -3.55 3.79
CA THR A 60 -14.94 -2.80 3.77
C THR A 60 -15.74 -3.29 2.56
N GLU A 61 -16.94 -2.74 2.36
CA GLU A 61 -17.77 -3.10 1.21
C GLU A 61 -17.06 -2.89 -0.12
N LYS A 62 -16.20 -1.87 -0.20
CA LYS A 62 -15.59 -1.47 -1.47
C LYS A 62 -14.11 -1.76 -1.54
N ASN A 63 -13.43 -1.87 -0.41
CA ASN A 63 -11.96 -1.87 -0.41
C ASN A 63 -11.39 -2.87 0.56
N LYS A 64 -10.19 -3.34 0.23
CA LYS A 64 -9.31 -4.02 1.17
C LYS A 64 -8.30 -3.01 1.64
N ILE A 65 -8.08 -2.96 2.94
CA ILE A 65 -7.20 -1.97 3.58
C ILE A 65 -6.18 -2.71 4.41
N ILE A 66 -4.93 -2.28 4.35
CA ILE A 66 -3.90 -2.84 5.22
C ILE A 66 -3.33 -1.76 6.13
N GLU A 67 -3.34 -2.05 7.42
CA GLU A 67 -2.63 -1.25 8.41
C GLU A 67 -1.23 -1.84 8.54
N VAL A 68 -0.25 -1.15 7.97
CA VAL A 68 1.11 -1.68 7.86
C VAL A 68 1.85 -1.56 9.18
N LYS A 69 2.40 -2.68 9.64
CA LYS A 69 3.25 -2.71 10.84
C LYS A 69 4.72 -2.69 10.45
N SER A 70 5.07 -3.33 9.35
CA SER A 70 6.44 -3.32 8.85
C SER A 70 6.43 -3.55 7.36
N TYR A 71 7.53 -3.22 6.72
CA TYR A 71 7.68 -3.48 5.30
C TYR A 71 9.15 -3.74 4.98
N SER A 72 9.39 -4.40 3.87
CA SER A 72 10.73 -4.55 3.34
C SER A 72 10.69 -4.45 1.83
N ARG A 73 11.74 -3.87 1.28
CA ARG A 73 11.90 -3.77 -0.16
C ARG A 73 12.40 -5.11 -0.68
N ARG A 74 11.75 -5.59 -1.72
CA ARG A 74 12.18 -6.83 -2.35
C ARG A 74 13.14 -6.53 -3.49
N GLN A 75 14.26 -7.25 -3.48
CA GLN A 75 15.26 -7.10 -4.53
C GLN A 75 15.23 -8.28 -5.48
#